data_017d803f20268eb5562779e4fe84b379
#
_entry.id   017d803f20268eb5562779e4fe84b379
#
_cell.length_a   1.000
_cell.length_b   1.000
_cell.length_c   1.000
_cell.angle_alpha   90.00
_cell.angle_beta   90.00
_cell.angle_gamma   90.00
#
_symmetry.space_group_name_H-M   'P 1'
#
loop_
_entity.id
_entity.type
_entity.pdbx_description
1 polymer ?
#
loop_
_entity_poly.entity_id
_entity_poly.type
_entity_poly.pdbx_seq_one_letter_code
_entity_poly.pdbx_strand_id
1 'polypeptide(L)'
;MHLAPDDGGGAGDGSGPALSMPDETPYARLTPDLVLDAIVACGLWPDGRLLALNSYENRVWQVGLEDTRPVIAKFYRPGRWSDAAILEEHAFARELADAELPLVAPLSFAGRTLLHHDGFRYTLSPRHGGRAPSLESADQLEWLGRLIARMHSVGARGTFAHRGRIDRETLIAQPMRNVLASTLLPSSSHDRYRHAVERIDRLVAMRLDAVGPVRALRLHGDCHPGNVLWTDDGPHFVDLDDARMGPAVQDLWMLAHDERAMDALLEGYMSMRDFDHAELALVPALRAMRQVHYAGWIAARWHDPAFPAAFPFAAEPRWWEQHITDLHEQADEFE
;
A
#
# COMPACT_ATOMS: atom_id res chain seq x y z
N MET A 1 -70.23 16.74 31.10
CA MET A 1 -69.80 17.02 32.50
C MET A 1 -68.35 16.69 32.59
N HIS A 2 -67.53 17.74 32.54
CA HIS A 2 -66.26 17.92 33.26
C HIS A 2 -65.16 16.84 33.03
N LEU A 3 -63.95 17.08 32.78
CA LEU A 3 -62.97 18.21 32.74
C LEU A 3 -61.68 17.69 32.06
N ALA A 4 -61.00 18.49 31.28
CA ALA A 4 -59.58 18.39 31.02
C ALA A 4 -58.83 19.03 32.23
N PRO A 5 -57.51 19.15 32.22
CA PRO A 5 -56.40 18.61 31.41
C PRO A 5 -55.28 17.99 32.29
N ASP A 6 -54.28 17.42 31.72
CA ASP A 6 -52.95 17.53 32.34
C ASP A 6 -51.79 17.49 31.32
N ASP A 7 -50.95 18.47 31.47
CA ASP A 7 -49.69 18.68 30.77
C ASP A 7 -48.63 17.71 31.29
N GLY A 8 -47.85 17.16 30.36
CA GLY A 8 -46.63 16.38 30.67
C GLY A 8 -45.61 16.54 29.59
N GLY A 9 -44.89 17.66 29.58
CA GLY A 9 -43.75 17.90 28.72
C GLY A 9 -42.62 16.89 28.99
N GLY A 10 -42.38 16.01 28.03
CA GLY A 10 -41.18 15.19 27.95
C GLY A 10 -40.14 15.88 27.07
N ALA A 11 -39.16 16.46 27.70
CA ALA A 11 -37.97 16.98 27.02
C ALA A 11 -37.28 15.85 26.27
N GLY A 12 -37.28 15.93 24.96
CA GLY A 12 -36.48 15.08 24.10
C GLY A 12 -34.99 15.38 24.33
N ASP A 13 -34.32 14.39 24.90
CA ASP A 13 -32.88 14.37 25.03
C ASP A 13 -32.30 14.25 23.62
N GLY A 14 -31.90 15.38 23.06
CA GLY A 14 -31.22 15.52 21.78
C GLY A 14 -29.75 15.21 21.89
N SER A 15 -29.38 13.99 22.33
CA SER A 15 -28.02 13.50 22.16
C SER A 15 -27.86 13.01 20.70
N GLY A 16 -27.61 13.96 19.81
CA GLY A 16 -27.03 13.67 18.49
C GLY A 16 -25.68 12.95 18.68
N PRO A 17 -25.29 12.08 17.71
CA PRO A 17 -24.00 11.40 17.81
C PRO A 17 -22.91 12.45 18.00
N ALA A 18 -22.16 12.31 19.09
CA ALA A 18 -21.00 13.13 19.38
C ALA A 18 -20.06 13.05 18.16
N LEU A 19 -19.88 14.18 17.51
CA LEU A 19 -18.85 14.34 16.50
C LEU A 19 -17.53 14.00 17.20
N SER A 20 -16.98 12.83 16.87
CA SER A 20 -15.65 12.42 17.30
C SER A 20 -14.67 13.52 16.89
N MET A 21 -14.04 14.11 17.87
CA MET A 21 -12.98 15.10 17.66
C MET A 21 -11.93 14.53 16.73
N PRO A 22 -11.59 15.17 15.60
CA PRO A 22 -10.47 14.76 14.79
C PRO A 22 -9.24 15.43 15.37
N ASP A 23 -8.47 14.77 16.23
CA ASP A 23 -7.10 15.24 16.48
C ASP A 23 -6.26 14.36 17.41
N GLU A 24 -6.32 13.05 17.26
CA GLU A 24 -5.15 12.25 17.67
C GLU A 24 -4.40 11.83 16.42
N THR A 25 -3.12 12.21 16.32
CA THR A 25 -2.23 11.66 15.28
C THR A 25 -2.31 10.14 15.34
N PRO A 26 -2.39 9.43 14.19
CA PRO A 26 -2.78 8.01 14.14
C PRO A 26 -2.01 7.07 15.08
N TYR A 27 -0.83 7.47 15.54
CA TYR A 27 0.03 6.64 16.37
C TYR A 27 0.51 7.36 17.65
N ALA A 28 -0.17 8.43 18.08
CA ALA A 28 0.27 9.22 19.25
C ALA A 28 0.42 8.38 20.52
N ARG A 29 -0.42 7.34 20.69
CA ARG A 29 -0.38 6.43 21.84
C ARG A 29 0.51 5.20 21.65
N LEU A 30 1.04 4.96 20.44
CA LEU A 30 1.89 3.81 20.18
C LEU A 30 3.33 4.05 20.68
N THR A 31 3.52 3.87 21.98
CA THR A 31 4.82 3.99 22.63
C THR A 31 5.65 2.70 22.49
N PRO A 32 6.98 2.74 22.69
CA PRO A 32 7.81 1.55 22.77
C PRO A 32 7.31 0.53 23.79
N ASP A 33 6.87 0.97 24.97
CA ASP A 33 6.35 0.09 26.02
C ASP A 33 5.06 -0.62 25.54
N LEU A 34 4.16 0.09 24.89
CA LEU A 34 2.94 -0.52 24.34
C LEU A 34 3.26 -1.57 23.25
N VAL A 35 4.29 -1.32 22.43
CA VAL A 35 4.76 -2.33 21.46
C VAL A 35 5.23 -3.59 22.19
N LEU A 36 6.05 -3.45 23.25
CA LEU A 36 6.53 -4.59 24.03
C LEU A 36 5.38 -5.32 24.72
N ASP A 37 4.44 -4.61 25.32
CA ASP A 37 3.24 -5.18 25.95
C ASP A 37 2.38 -5.98 24.96
N ALA A 38 2.24 -5.49 23.72
CA ALA A 38 1.55 -6.20 22.65
C ALA A 38 2.22 -7.54 22.31
N ILE A 39 3.57 -7.61 22.35
CA ILE A 39 4.33 -8.83 22.13
C ILE A 39 4.15 -9.81 23.30
N VAL A 40 4.19 -9.32 24.54
CA VAL A 40 3.94 -10.13 25.73
C VAL A 40 2.52 -10.72 25.71
N ALA A 41 1.53 -9.94 25.27
CA ALA A 41 0.15 -10.41 25.14
C ALA A 41 -0.01 -11.58 24.15
N CYS A 42 0.92 -11.78 23.22
CA CYS A 42 0.99 -12.94 22.35
C CYS A 42 1.68 -14.18 22.96
N GLY A 43 2.19 -14.07 24.19
CA GLY A 43 2.93 -15.13 24.84
C GLY A 43 4.41 -15.21 24.41
N LEU A 44 4.95 -14.12 23.85
CA LEU A 44 6.36 -13.98 23.52
C LEU A 44 7.08 -13.14 24.58
N TRP A 45 8.39 -13.33 24.74
CA TRP A 45 9.21 -12.66 25.75
C TRP A 45 10.22 -11.72 25.07
N PRO A 46 9.92 -10.41 25.00
CA PRO A 46 10.88 -9.45 24.45
C PRO A 46 12.09 -9.29 25.37
N ASP A 47 13.28 -9.15 24.77
CA ASP A 47 14.55 -8.92 25.49
C ASP A 47 14.87 -7.42 25.69
N GLY A 48 13.92 -6.54 25.34
CA GLY A 48 14.06 -5.09 25.44
C GLY A 48 14.70 -4.44 24.21
N ARG A 49 15.24 -5.19 23.25
CA ARG A 49 15.77 -4.63 22.00
C ARG A 49 14.62 -4.31 21.05
N LEU A 50 14.45 -3.04 20.76
CA LEU A 50 13.40 -2.51 19.89
C LEU A 50 14.01 -1.56 18.84
N LEU A 51 13.79 -1.84 17.58
CA LEU A 51 14.29 -1.02 16.48
C LEU A 51 13.11 -0.65 15.56
N ALA A 52 12.82 0.66 15.46
CA ALA A 52 11.87 1.15 14.47
C ALA A 52 12.46 0.98 13.07
N LEU A 53 11.69 0.39 12.16
CA LEU A 53 12.06 0.24 10.76
C LEU A 53 11.44 1.36 9.92
N ASN A 54 12.07 1.67 8.79
CA ASN A 54 11.57 2.67 7.86
C ASN A 54 10.21 2.22 7.29
N SER A 55 9.15 2.80 7.81
CA SER A 55 7.78 2.62 7.33
C SER A 55 6.97 3.85 7.68
N TYR A 56 6.33 4.45 6.70
CA TYR A 56 5.59 5.70 6.87
C TYR A 56 4.08 5.47 6.97
N GLU A 57 3.57 4.49 6.23
CA GLU A 57 2.15 4.15 6.25
C GLU A 57 1.76 3.45 7.54
N ASN A 58 2.47 2.40 7.88
CA ASN A 58 2.31 1.65 9.14
C ASN A 58 3.42 2.03 10.13
N ARG A 59 3.40 1.48 11.33
CA ARG A 59 4.57 1.50 12.22
C ARG A 59 5.10 0.09 12.32
N VAL A 60 6.36 -0.08 11.92
CA VAL A 60 7.01 -1.39 11.85
C VAL A 60 8.21 -1.39 12.78
N TRP A 61 8.27 -2.42 13.64
CA TRP A 61 9.30 -2.59 14.65
C TRP A 61 9.95 -3.96 14.51
N GLN A 62 11.26 -4.01 14.58
CA GLN A 62 11.95 -5.24 14.87
C GLN A 62 12.04 -5.37 16.39
N VAL A 63 11.54 -6.48 16.92
CA VAL A 63 11.52 -6.78 18.37
C VAL A 63 12.42 -7.97 18.65
N GLY A 64 13.42 -7.76 19.50
CA GLY A 64 14.28 -8.84 20.03
C GLY A 64 13.50 -9.72 20.99
N LEU A 65 13.76 -11.03 20.95
CA LEU A 65 13.16 -12.01 21.85
C LEU A 65 14.25 -12.75 22.62
N GLU A 66 13.95 -13.21 23.85
CA GLU A 66 14.94 -13.84 24.75
C GLU A 66 15.51 -15.15 24.17
N ASP A 67 14.63 -16.06 23.72
CA ASP A 67 15.02 -17.45 23.41
C ASP A 67 14.90 -17.78 21.91
N THR A 68 14.67 -16.80 21.03
CA THR A 68 14.44 -17.06 19.62
C THR A 68 14.86 -15.88 18.74
N ARG A 69 14.67 -16.04 17.42
CA ARG A 69 14.98 -14.98 16.46
C ARG A 69 14.01 -13.80 16.64
N PRO A 70 14.46 -12.56 16.36
CA PRO A 70 13.62 -11.39 16.40
C PRO A 70 12.39 -11.54 15.49
N VAL A 71 11.30 -10.89 15.87
CA VAL A 71 10.09 -10.76 15.05
C VAL A 71 9.94 -9.33 14.52
N ILE A 72 9.19 -9.20 13.44
CA ILE A 72 8.75 -7.92 12.92
C ILE A 72 7.28 -7.72 13.36
N ALA A 73 7.03 -6.62 14.06
CA ALA A 73 5.71 -6.19 14.48
C ALA A 73 5.25 -5.03 13.57
N LYS A 74 4.21 -5.25 12.77
CA LYS A 74 3.59 -4.25 11.90
C LYS A 74 2.28 -3.80 12.52
N PHE A 75 2.22 -2.55 12.96
CA PHE A 75 1.00 -1.90 13.46
C PHE A 75 0.33 -1.16 12.30
N TYR A 76 -0.90 -1.56 11.99
CA TYR A 76 -1.66 -1.02 10.86
C TYR A 76 -2.16 0.38 11.14
N ARG A 77 -2.10 1.25 10.13
CA ARG A 77 -2.66 2.59 10.21
C ARG A 77 -4.15 2.53 10.52
N PRO A 78 -4.62 3.22 11.58
CA PRO A 78 -6.05 3.36 11.85
C PRO A 78 -6.80 3.94 10.64
N GLY A 79 -7.93 3.34 10.31
CA GLY A 79 -8.81 3.82 9.25
C GLY A 79 -8.39 3.52 7.80
N ARG A 80 -7.18 3.00 7.54
CA ARG A 80 -6.76 2.67 6.16
C ARG A 80 -7.49 1.44 5.62
N TRP A 81 -7.41 0.34 6.32
CA TRP A 81 -8.01 -0.94 5.93
C TRP A 81 -9.00 -1.43 6.97
N SER A 82 -10.06 -2.11 6.55
CA SER A 82 -10.90 -2.90 7.45
C SER A 82 -10.17 -4.16 7.91
N ASP A 83 -10.61 -4.78 9.01
CA ASP A 83 -10.06 -6.07 9.45
C ASP A 83 -10.22 -7.15 8.38
N ALA A 84 -11.35 -7.15 7.66
CA ALA A 84 -11.58 -8.07 6.56
C ALA A 84 -10.55 -7.89 5.43
N ALA A 85 -10.20 -6.65 5.06
CA ALA A 85 -9.18 -6.37 4.07
C ALA A 85 -7.77 -6.81 4.52
N ILE A 86 -7.43 -6.61 5.80
CA ILE A 86 -6.15 -7.08 6.36
C ILE A 86 -6.10 -8.61 6.37
N LEU A 87 -7.18 -9.27 6.74
CA LEU A 87 -7.25 -10.74 6.76
C LEU A 87 -7.19 -11.34 5.35
N GLU A 88 -7.70 -10.65 4.31
CA GLU A 88 -7.50 -11.05 2.91
C GLU A 88 -6.03 -10.98 2.48
N GLU A 89 -5.27 -9.94 2.92
CA GLU A 89 -3.82 -9.86 2.71
C GLU A 89 -3.12 -11.05 3.36
N HIS A 90 -3.44 -11.32 4.65
CA HIS A 90 -2.83 -12.41 5.39
C HIS A 90 -3.14 -13.78 4.77
N ALA A 91 -4.36 -13.99 4.30
CA ALA A 91 -4.76 -15.21 3.61
C ALA A 91 -3.98 -15.37 2.30
N PHE A 92 -3.86 -14.30 1.51
CA PHE A 92 -3.07 -14.33 0.27
C PHE A 92 -1.59 -14.58 0.53
N ALA A 93 -1.00 -13.92 1.53
CA ALA A 93 0.37 -14.17 1.95
C ALA A 93 0.60 -15.65 2.35
N ARG A 94 -0.38 -16.24 3.05
CA ARG A 94 -0.34 -17.65 3.42
C ARG A 94 -0.43 -18.56 2.20
N GLU A 95 -1.36 -18.31 1.27
CA GLU A 95 -1.49 -19.09 0.03
C GLU A 95 -0.18 -19.05 -0.79
N LEU A 96 0.51 -17.89 -0.81
CA LEU A 96 1.79 -17.74 -1.50
C LEU A 96 2.90 -18.54 -0.80
N ALA A 97 2.97 -18.46 0.53
CA ALA A 97 3.94 -19.23 1.32
C ALA A 97 3.71 -20.75 1.22
N ASP A 98 2.45 -21.20 1.25
CA ASP A 98 2.08 -22.61 1.09
C ASP A 98 2.39 -23.14 -0.35
N ALA A 99 2.46 -22.21 -1.33
CA ALA A 99 2.94 -22.49 -2.67
C ALA A 99 4.47 -22.39 -2.81
N GLU A 100 5.20 -22.33 -1.68
CA GLU A 100 6.67 -22.26 -1.62
C GLU A 100 7.23 -21.03 -2.36
N LEU A 101 6.48 -19.91 -2.35
CA LEU A 101 7.06 -18.63 -2.78
C LEU A 101 7.89 -18.02 -1.64
N PRO A 102 9.04 -17.41 -1.95
CA PRO A 102 9.87 -16.73 -0.98
C PRO A 102 9.21 -15.41 -0.56
N LEU A 103 8.27 -15.51 0.37
CA LEU A 103 7.49 -14.38 0.89
C LEU A 103 7.32 -14.52 2.38
N VAL A 104 7.30 -13.38 3.08
CA VAL A 104 7.16 -13.33 4.54
C VAL A 104 5.67 -13.28 4.91
N ALA A 105 5.11 -14.43 5.28
CA ALA A 105 3.74 -14.51 5.75
C ALA A 105 3.64 -14.21 7.26
N PRO A 106 2.49 -13.67 7.73
CA PRO A 106 2.22 -13.43 9.14
C PRO A 106 2.23 -14.71 9.98
N LEU A 107 2.76 -14.62 11.21
CA LEU A 107 2.70 -15.66 12.22
C LEU A 107 1.28 -15.79 12.77
N SER A 108 0.91 -17.00 13.19
CA SER A 108 -0.41 -17.29 13.78
C SER A 108 -0.28 -17.51 15.28
N PHE A 109 -1.08 -16.78 16.09
CA PHE A 109 -1.18 -16.91 17.54
C PHE A 109 -2.60 -17.31 17.89
N ALA A 110 -2.78 -18.49 18.47
CA ALA A 110 -4.08 -19.09 18.74
C ALA A 110 -5.04 -19.06 17.53
N GLY A 111 -4.50 -19.33 16.33
CA GLY A 111 -5.25 -19.33 15.08
C GLY A 111 -5.51 -17.94 14.46
N ARG A 112 -5.00 -16.86 15.03
CA ARG A 112 -5.18 -15.47 14.56
C ARG A 112 -3.87 -14.92 14.03
N THR A 113 -3.92 -14.25 12.88
CA THR A 113 -2.80 -13.51 12.29
C THR A 113 -2.95 -12.00 12.47
N LEU A 114 -4.19 -11.49 12.57
CA LEU A 114 -4.50 -10.12 12.96
C LEU A 114 -4.74 -10.08 14.47
N LEU A 115 -3.95 -9.31 15.17
CA LEU A 115 -3.93 -9.19 16.62
C LEU A 115 -4.36 -7.77 17.01
N HIS A 116 -4.87 -7.64 18.25
CA HIS A 116 -5.35 -6.37 18.80
C HIS A 116 -4.73 -6.15 20.17
N HIS A 117 -4.23 -4.94 20.43
CA HIS A 117 -3.76 -4.52 21.73
C HIS A 117 -3.97 -3.03 21.91
N ASP A 118 -4.61 -2.62 22.98
CA ASP A 118 -4.92 -1.21 23.34
C ASP A 118 -5.46 -0.36 22.18
N GLY A 119 -6.39 -0.92 21.42
CA GLY A 119 -7.01 -0.25 20.25
C GLY A 119 -6.18 -0.27 18.97
N PHE A 120 -4.96 -0.75 18.99
CA PHE A 120 -4.16 -0.96 17.79
C PHE A 120 -4.35 -2.36 17.21
N ARG A 121 -4.31 -2.43 15.88
CA ARG A 121 -4.27 -3.66 15.09
C ARG A 121 -2.85 -3.91 14.65
N TYR A 122 -2.38 -5.13 14.81
CA TYR A 122 -1.01 -5.47 14.43
C TYR A 122 -0.89 -6.92 13.99
N THR A 123 0.20 -7.21 13.34
CA THR A 123 0.62 -8.57 12.98
C THR A 123 2.08 -8.77 13.33
N LEU A 124 2.46 -10.02 13.52
CA LEU A 124 3.85 -10.42 13.71
C LEU A 124 4.29 -11.30 12.55
N SER A 125 5.50 -11.09 12.08
CA SER A 125 6.11 -11.92 11.05
C SER A 125 7.55 -12.28 11.40
N PRO A 126 8.11 -13.36 10.83
CA PRO A 126 9.52 -13.66 10.98
C PRO A 126 10.38 -12.52 10.44
N ARG A 127 11.50 -12.24 11.09
CA ARG A 127 12.49 -11.32 10.53
C ARG A 127 13.26 -11.99 9.40
N HIS A 128 13.17 -11.43 8.20
CA HIS A 128 14.07 -11.74 7.10
C HIS A 128 15.03 -10.58 6.88
N GLY A 129 16.30 -10.89 6.66
CA GLY A 129 17.31 -9.94 6.24
C GLY A 129 17.38 -9.91 4.71
N GLY A 130 18.17 -8.98 4.20
CA GLY A 130 18.43 -8.86 2.77
C GLY A 130 18.73 -7.41 2.41
N ARG A 131 19.11 -7.19 1.16
CA ARG A 131 19.32 -5.86 0.56
C ARG A 131 18.41 -5.73 -0.67
N ALA A 132 18.12 -4.53 -1.09
CA ALA A 132 17.44 -4.31 -2.37
C ALA A 132 18.27 -4.90 -3.52
N PRO A 133 17.64 -5.51 -4.54
CA PRO A 133 18.35 -6.03 -5.71
C PRO A 133 18.96 -4.87 -6.52
N SER A 134 20.07 -5.14 -7.23
CA SER A 134 20.66 -4.13 -8.13
C SER A 134 19.88 -4.00 -9.44
N LEU A 135 19.18 -5.05 -9.88
CA LEU A 135 18.42 -5.16 -11.12
C LEU A 135 19.23 -4.91 -12.42
N GLU A 136 20.55 -4.99 -12.32
CA GLU A 136 21.46 -4.83 -13.49
C GLU A 136 21.71 -6.16 -14.22
N SER A 137 21.48 -7.29 -13.52
CA SER A 137 21.71 -8.63 -14.07
C SER A 137 20.44 -9.19 -14.70
N ALA A 138 20.51 -9.62 -15.95
CA ALA A 138 19.42 -10.32 -16.64
C ALA A 138 18.99 -11.56 -15.86
N ASP A 139 19.94 -12.36 -15.33
CA ASP A 139 19.65 -13.57 -14.54
C ASP A 139 18.80 -13.24 -13.29
N GLN A 140 19.07 -12.09 -12.63
CA GLN A 140 18.28 -11.65 -11.48
C GLN A 140 16.86 -11.24 -11.90
N LEU A 141 16.73 -10.52 -13.00
CA LEU A 141 15.43 -10.11 -13.55
C LEU A 141 14.60 -11.30 -13.99
N GLU A 142 15.21 -12.26 -14.71
CA GLU A 142 14.54 -13.51 -15.07
C GLU A 142 14.10 -14.30 -13.83
N TRP A 143 14.94 -14.36 -12.79
CA TRP A 143 14.55 -15.02 -11.53
C TRP A 143 13.34 -14.35 -10.90
N LEU A 144 13.33 -13.02 -10.81
CA LEU A 144 12.17 -12.25 -10.33
C LEU A 144 10.94 -12.50 -11.20
N GLY A 145 11.10 -12.47 -12.53
CA GLY A 145 10.02 -12.77 -13.47
C GLY A 145 9.37 -14.13 -13.20
N ARG A 146 10.17 -15.18 -13.01
CA ARG A 146 9.68 -16.53 -12.66
C ARG A 146 8.88 -16.54 -11.35
N LEU A 147 9.37 -15.85 -10.32
CA LEU A 147 8.70 -15.80 -9.02
C LEU A 147 7.39 -14.99 -9.08
N ILE A 148 7.37 -13.87 -9.81
CA ILE A 148 6.15 -13.07 -10.03
C ILE A 148 5.12 -13.87 -10.81
N ALA A 149 5.53 -14.62 -11.82
CA ALA A 149 4.64 -15.52 -12.58
C ALA A 149 3.99 -16.59 -11.69
N ARG A 150 4.76 -17.16 -10.75
CA ARG A 150 4.23 -18.10 -9.74
C ARG A 150 3.27 -17.39 -8.77
N MET A 151 3.61 -16.17 -8.30
CA MET A 151 2.72 -15.33 -7.48
C MET A 151 1.40 -15.08 -8.20
N HIS A 152 1.43 -14.68 -9.46
CA HIS A 152 0.26 -14.44 -10.29
C HIS A 152 -0.53 -15.72 -10.58
N SER A 153 0.13 -16.86 -10.64
CA SER A 153 -0.57 -18.16 -10.78
C SER A 153 -1.39 -18.51 -9.55
N VAL A 154 -0.89 -18.19 -8.35
CA VAL A 154 -1.67 -18.26 -7.11
C VAL A 154 -2.74 -17.15 -7.08
N GLY A 155 -2.38 -15.93 -7.45
CA GLY A 155 -3.28 -14.79 -7.50
C GLY A 155 -4.51 -15.01 -8.40
N ALA A 156 -4.33 -15.74 -9.49
CA ALA A 156 -5.39 -16.07 -10.45
C ALA A 156 -6.44 -17.07 -9.93
N ARG A 157 -6.20 -17.71 -8.79
CA ARG A 157 -7.11 -18.71 -8.20
C ARG A 157 -8.28 -18.09 -7.45
N GLY A 158 -8.23 -16.79 -7.14
CA GLY A 158 -9.26 -16.12 -6.37
C GLY A 158 -9.31 -14.62 -6.65
N THR A 159 -10.19 -13.95 -5.93
CA THR A 159 -10.36 -12.48 -5.97
C THR A 159 -10.40 -11.91 -4.57
N PHE A 160 -10.01 -10.65 -4.41
CA PHE A 160 -10.26 -9.91 -3.18
C PHE A 160 -11.69 -9.35 -3.18
N ALA A 161 -12.36 -9.46 -2.04
CA ALA A 161 -13.69 -8.87 -1.82
C ALA A 161 -13.61 -7.51 -1.10
N HIS A 162 -12.59 -7.33 -0.25
CA HIS A 162 -12.44 -6.15 0.62
C HIS A 162 -11.21 -5.30 0.28
N ARG A 163 -10.27 -5.82 -0.51
CA ARG A 163 -9.14 -5.05 -1.05
C ARG A 163 -9.47 -4.60 -2.47
N GLY A 164 -9.42 -3.33 -2.74
CA GLY A 164 -9.82 -2.73 -4.01
C GLY A 164 -9.06 -3.25 -5.22
N ARG A 165 -9.12 -2.45 -6.26
CA ARG A 165 -8.42 -2.71 -7.53
C ARG A 165 -7.61 -1.50 -7.94
N ILE A 166 -6.72 -1.70 -8.90
CA ILE A 166 -6.06 -0.61 -9.61
C ILE A 166 -7.09 0.03 -10.52
N ASP A 167 -7.54 1.23 -10.18
CA ASP A 167 -8.52 1.98 -10.94
C ASP A 167 -8.29 3.50 -10.82
N ARG A 168 -8.97 4.25 -11.70
CA ARG A 168 -8.84 5.71 -11.79
C ARG A 168 -9.38 6.43 -10.55
N GLU A 169 -10.41 5.90 -9.89
CA GLU A 169 -10.96 6.51 -8.67
C GLU A 169 -9.93 6.50 -7.54
N THR A 170 -9.33 5.36 -7.28
CA THR A 170 -8.39 5.18 -6.16
C THR A 170 -7.00 5.77 -6.42
N LEU A 171 -6.56 5.83 -7.68
CA LEU A 171 -5.20 6.27 -8.01
C LEU A 171 -5.12 7.66 -8.67
N ILE A 172 -6.25 8.25 -9.10
CA ILE A 172 -6.28 9.59 -9.68
C ILE A 172 -7.27 10.50 -8.96
N ALA A 173 -8.57 10.17 -8.96
CA ALA A 173 -9.60 11.09 -8.50
C ALA A 173 -9.53 11.36 -6.99
N GLN A 174 -9.41 10.31 -6.17
CA GLN A 174 -9.25 10.48 -4.72
C GLN A 174 -7.93 11.18 -4.34
N PRO A 175 -6.75 10.81 -4.88
CA PRO A 175 -5.51 11.54 -4.68
C PRO A 175 -5.58 13.01 -5.07
N MET A 176 -6.18 13.36 -6.20
CA MET A 176 -6.37 14.75 -6.62
C MET A 176 -7.18 15.53 -5.57
N ARG A 177 -8.29 14.96 -5.08
CA ARG A 177 -9.09 15.60 -4.01
C ARG A 177 -8.26 15.83 -2.74
N ASN A 178 -7.42 14.85 -2.35
CA ASN A 178 -6.57 14.96 -1.18
C ASN A 178 -5.57 16.13 -1.32
N VAL A 179 -4.93 16.26 -2.47
CA VAL A 179 -3.99 17.37 -2.73
C VAL A 179 -4.69 18.72 -2.70
N LEU A 180 -5.82 18.84 -3.40
CA LEU A 180 -6.59 20.10 -3.46
C LEU A 180 -7.19 20.52 -2.11
N ALA A 181 -7.45 19.57 -1.21
CA ALA A 181 -7.92 19.84 0.15
C ALA A 181 -6.79 20.11 1.15
N SER A 182 -5.54 19.83 0.78
CA SER A 182 -4.38 20.01 1.64
C SER A 182 -3.89 21.46 1.64
N THR A 183 -3.08 21.80 2.63
CA THR A 183 -2.36 23.09 2.70
C THR A 183 -1.00 23.07 1.99
N LEU A 184 -0.63 21.94 1.39
CA LEU A 184 0.68 21.75 0.76
C LEU A 184 0.78 22.43 -0.60
N LEU A 185 -0.27 22.24 -1.43
CA LEU A 185 -0.31 22.86 -2.75
C LEU A 185 -0.70 24.35 -2.61
N PRO A 186 0.12 25.30 -3.08
CA PRO A 186 -0.26 26.71 -3.10
C PRO A 186 -1.57 26.94 -3.86
N SER A 187 -2.47 27.76 -3.32
CA SER A 187 -3.78 28.05 -3.92
C SER A 187 -3.68 28.60 -5.35
N SER A 188 -2.63 29.37 -5.64
CA SER A 188 -2.33 29.86 -7.00
C SER A 188 -2.03 28.75 -8.01
N SER A 189 -1.69 27.55 -7.57
CA SER A 189 -1.37 26.41 -8.43
C SER A 189 -2.52 25.39 -8.53
N HIS A 190 -3.65 25.58 -7.80
CA HIS A 190 -4.76 24.63 -7.78
C HIS A 190 -5.33 24.34 -9.17
N ASP A 191 -5.56 25.38 -9.99
CA ASP A 191 -6.14 25.18 -11.33
C ASP A 191 -5.16 24.50 -12.28
N ARG A 192 -3.88 24.85 -12.21
CA ARG A 192 -2.84 24.20 -13.01
C ARG A 192 -2.71 22.71 -12.67
N TYR A 193 -2.67 22.39 -11.38
CA TYR A 193 -2.63 21.01 -10.90
C TYR A 193 -3.87 20.22 -11.35
N ARG A 194 -5.06 20.80 -11.14
CA ARG A 194 -6.31 20.16 -11.57
C ARG A 194 -6.30 19.85 -13.07
N HIS A 195 -5.93 20.81 -13.92
CA HIS A 195 -5.85 20.61 -15.36
C HIS A 195 -4.86 19.52 -15.77
N ALA A 196 -3.67 19.46 -15.12
CA ALA A 196 -2.69 18.44 -15.38
C ALA A 196 -3.23 17.03 -15.05
N VAL A 197 -3.84 16.87 -13.85
CA VAL A 197 -4.41 15.59 -13.42
C VAL A 197 -5.61 15.17 -14.27
N GLU A 198 -6.50 16.11 -14.63
CA GLU A 198 -7.62 15.82 -15.52
C GLU A 198 -7.17 15.43 -16.94
N ARG A 199 -6.08 15.99 -17.43
CA ARG A 199 -5.46 15.55 -18.68
C ARG A 199 -4.96 14.10 -18.56
N ILE A 200 -4.21 13.78 -17.51
CA ILE A 200 -3.77 12.41 -17.20
C ILE A 200 -4.97 11.47 -17.14
N ASP A 201 -6.02 11.83 -16.42
CA ASP A 201 -7.20 10.97 -16.24
C ASP A 201 -7.87 10.63 -17.58
N ARG A 202 -8.01 11.62 -18.48
CA ARG A 202 -8.55 11.39 -19.84
C ARG A 202 -7.67 10.45 -20.66
N LEU A 203 -6.33 10.66 -20.63
CA LEU A 203 -5.38 9.85 -21.38
C LEU A 203 -5.33 8.41 -20.84
N VAL A 204 -5.37 8.24 -19.52
CA VAL A 204 -5.47 6.92 -18.88
C VAL A 204 -6.76 6.22 -19.32
N ALA A 205 -7.91 6.92 -19.32
CA ALA A 205 -9.17 6.36 -19.79
C ALA A 205 -9.06 5.86 -21.24
N MET A 206 -8.54 6.71 -22.13
CA MET A 206 -8.36 6.35 -23.55
C MET A 206 -7.44 5.14 -23.72
N ARG A 207 -6.35 5.05 -22.91
CA ARG A 207 -5.42 3.93 -22.98
C ARG A 207 -6.06 2.63 -22.49
N LEU A 208 -6.81 2.68 -21.39
CA LEU A 208 -7.56 1.53 -20.87
C LEU A 208 -8.60 1.04 -21.88
N ASP A 209 -9.32 1.97 -22.53
CA ASP A 209 -10.29 1.63 -23.57
C ASP A 209 -9.62 1.03 -24.81
N ALA A 210 -8.46 1.55 -25.21
CA ALA A 210 -7.72 1.06 -26.39
C ALA A 210 -7.14 -0.36 -26.16
N VAL A 211 -6.66 -0.66 -24.97
CA VAL A 211 -6.17 -2.01 -24.62
C VAL A 211 -7.35 -2.97 -24.44
N GLY A 212 -8.48 -2.47 -23.98
CA GLY A 212 -9.65 -3.29 -23.70
C GLY A 212 -9.55 -4.07 -22.38
N PRO A 213 -10.44 -5.06 -22.18
CA PRO A 213 -10.49 -5.80 -20.93
C PRO A 213 -9.28 -6.70 -20.74
N VAL A 214 -8.51 -6.48 -19.67
CA VAL A 214 -7.41 -7.32 -19.23
C VAL A 214 -7.83 -8.17 -18.03
N ARG A 215 -7.19 -9.33 -17.88
CA ARG A 215 -7.46 -10.22 -16.75
C ARG A 215 -6.91 -9.62 -15.46
N ALA A 216 -7.79 -9.29 -14.51
CA ALA A 216 -7.37 -8.87 -13.18
C ALA A 216 -6.98 -10.08 -12.31
N LEU A 217 -5.84 -9.97 -11.65
CA LEU A 217 -5.29 -10.94 -10.71
C LEU A 217 -5.19 -10.32 -9.31
N ARG A 218 -5.08 -11.12 -8.27
CA ARG A 218 -4.56 -10.67 -6.99
C ARG A 218 -3.06 -10.45 -7.15
N LEU A 219 -2.61 -9.24 -6.92
CA LEU A 219 -1.24 -8.78 -7.13
C LEU A 219 -0.56 -8.43 -5.80
N HIS A 220 0.77 -8.31 -5.84
CA HIS A 220 1.52 -7.59 -4.82
C HIS A 220 1.06 -6.13 -4.75
N GLY A 221 0.87 -5.50 -5.91
CA GLY A 221 0.31 -4.17 -6.09
C GLY A 221 1.33 -3.03 -5.97
N ASP A 222 2.42 -3.21 -5.21
CA ASP A 222 3.52 -2.26 -5.07
C ASP A 222 4.89 -2.99 -5.16
N CYS A 223 5.06 -3.82 -6.21
CA CYS A 223 6.26 -4.63 -6.42
C CYS A 223 7.40 -3.79 -6.99
N HIS A 224 8.11 -3.06 -6.13
CA HIS A 224 9.29 -2.27 -6.47
C HIS A 224 10.55 -2.82 -5.77
N PRO A 225 11.78 -2.39 -6.15
CA PRO A 225 13.02 -2.94 -5.59
C PRO A 225 13.13 -2.90 -4.07
N GLY A 226 12.50 -1.89 -3.42
CA GLY A 226 12.47 -1.76 -1.96
C GLY A 226 11.63 -2.82 -1.25
N ASN A 227 10.72 -3.49 -1.96
CA ASN A 227 9.88 -4.58 -1.46
C ASN A 227 10.41 -5.97 -1.85
N VAL A 228 11.65 -6.03 -2.36
CA VAL A 228 12.37 -7.27 -2.65
C VAL A 228 13.66 -7.29 -1.82
N LEU A 229 13.75 -8.24 -0.91
CA LEU A 229 14.94 -8.47 -0.09
C LEU A 229 15.78 -9.57 -0.75
N TRP A 230 16.98 -9.23 -1.23
CA TRP A 230 17.89 -10.17 -1.83
C TRP A 230 18.87 -10.72 -0.81
N THR A 231 18.94 -12.04 -0.70
CA THR A 231 19.88 -12.78 0.14
C THR A 231 20.76 -13.70 -0.70
N ASP A 232 21.68 -14.44 -0.08
CA ASP A 232 22.48 -15.47 -0.76
C ASP A 232 21.61 -16.64 -1.26
N ASP A 233 20.44 -16.84 -0.64
CA ASP A 233 19.45 -17.87 -1.03
C ASP A 233 18.48 -17.37 -2.11
N GLY A 234 18.59 -16.11 -2.54
CA GLY A 234 17.75 -15.47 -3.54
C GLY A 234 16.80 -14.40 -3.00
N PRO A 235 15.84 -13.95 -3.81
CA PRO A 235 14.92 -12.87 -3.45
C PRO A 235 13.78 -13.35 -2.55
N HIS A 236 13.35 -12.45 -1.63
CA HIS A 236 12.16 -12.59 -0.81
C HIS A 236 11.28 -11.37 -0.99
N PHE A 237 9.99 -11.57 -1.24
CA PHE A 237 9.02 -10.48 -1.31
C PHE A 237 8.51 -10.13 0.08
N VAL A 238 8.35 -8.85 0.33
CA VAL A 238 7.81 -8.29 1.57
C VAL A 238 6.74 -7.26 1.27
N ASP A 239 5.91 -6.98 2.27
CA ASP A 239 4.93 -5.89 2.28
C ASP A 239 3.82 -5.98 1.20
N LEU A 240 2.90 -6.91 1.41
CA LEU A 240 1.66 -7.02 0.63
C LEU A 240 0.58 -5.98 1.04
N ASP A 241 0.96 -4.91 1.74
CA ASP A 241 -0.01 -3.91 2.25
C ASP A 241 -0.81 -3.20 1.16
N ASP A 242 -0.27 -3.16 -0.05
CA ASP A 242 -0.92 -2.64 -1.26
C ASP A 242 -1.45 -3.72 -2.21
N ALA A 243 -1.51 -4.99 -1.74
CA ALA A 243 -2.09 -6.07 -2.53
C ALA A 243 -3.53 -5.73 -2.94
N ARG A 244 -3.84 -5.88 -4.22
CA ARG A 244 -5.14 -5.53 -4.83
C ARG A 244 -5.36 -6.28 -6.13
N MET A 245 -6.54 -6.11 -6.72
CA MET A 245 -6.82 -6.64 -8.05
C MET A 245 -6.23 -5.73 -9.14
N GLY A 246 -5.58 -6.31 -10.15
CA GLY A 246 -5.06 -5.52 -11.27
C GLY A 246 -4.43 -6.36 -12.38
N PRO A 247 -3.91 -5.71 -13.46
CA PRO A 247 -3.20 -6.36 -14.53
C PRO A 247 -1.83 -6.88 -14.09
N ALA A 248 -1.36 -7.97 -14.70
CA ALA A 248 -0.09 -8.60 -14.33
C ALA A 248 1.10 -7.65 -14.48
N VAL A 249 1.09 -6.79 -15.49
CA VAL A 249 2.17 -5.82 -15.74
C VAL A 249 2.43 -4.89 -14.56
N GLN A 250 1.46 -4.68 -13.66
CA GLN A 250 1.62 -3.82 -12.48
C GLN A 250 2.78 -4.26 -11.58
N ASP A 251 2.97 -5.56 -11.40
CA ASP A 251 4.05 -6.08 -10.55
C ASP A 251 5.39 -6.23 -11.30
N LEU A 252 5.44 -5.89 -12.59
CA LEU A 252 6.63 -6.00 -13.42
C LEU A 252 7.28 -4.65 -13.70
N TRP A 253 6.48 -3.64 -14.09
CA TRP A 253 7.03 -2.39 -14.64
C TRP A 253 7.89 -1.59 -13.65
N MET A 254 7.65 -1.70 -12.34
CA MET A 254 8.44 -0.99 -11.34
C MET A 254 9.81 -1.62 -11.08
N LEU A 255 10.04 -2.85 -11.56
CA LEU A 255 11.32 -3.53 -11.51
C LEU A 255 12.14 -3.33 -12.79
N ALA A 256 11.48 -2.90 -13.89
CA ALA A 256 12.11 -2.64 -15.16
C ALA A 256 12.51 -1.16 -15.30
N HIS A 257 13.80 -0.89 -15.41
CA HIS A 257 14.30 0.48 -15.60
C HIS A 257 14.41 0.87 -17.09
N ASP A 258 14.44 -0.12 -18.00
CA ASP A 258 14.43 0.05 -19.44
C ASP A 258 13.76 -1.17 -20.15
N GLU A 259 13.72 -1.15 -21.47
CA GLU A 259 13.12 -2.22 -22.29
C GLU A 259 13.85 -3.56 -22.11
N ARG A 260 15.18 -3.56 -22.00
CA ARG A 260 15.96 -4.80 -21.79
C ARG A 260 15.68 -5.45 -20.46
N ALA A 261 15.52 -4.63 -19.43
CA ALA A 261 15.11 -5.13 -18.10
C ALA A 261 13.71 -5.71 -18.15
N MET A 262 12.78 -5.11 -18.89
CA MET A 262 11.43 -5.64 -19.09
C MET A 262 11.47 -6.96 -19.88
N ASP A 263 12.28 -7.04 -20.93
CA ASP A 263 12.43 -8.27 -21.73
C ASP A 263 12.94 -9.43 -20.87
N ALA A 264 13.96 -9.21 -20.03
CA ALA A 264 14.49 -10.22 -19.14
C ALA A 264 13.46 -10.67 -18.06
N LEU A 265 12.71 -9.71 -17.49
CA LEU A 265 11.60 -10.03 -16.56
C LEU A 265 10.54 -10.90 -17.26
N LEU A 266 10.15 -10.54 -18.48
CA LEU A 266 9.15 -11.26 -19.27
C LEU A 266 9.64 -12.62 -19.71
N GLU A 267 10.92 -12.80 -20.07
CA GLU A 267 11.50 -14.10 -20.38
C GLU A 267 11.36 -15.05 -19.18
N GLY A 268 11.76 -14.57 -17.99
CA GLY A 268 11.57 -15.32 -16.77
C GLY A 268 10.09 -15.61 -16.48
N TYR A 269 9.22 -14.61 -16.60
CA TYR A 269 7.78 -14.74 -16.37
C TYR A 269 7.14 -15.77 -17.30
N MET A 270 7.37 -15.65 -18.59
CA MET A 270 6.78 -16.52 -19.62
C MET A 270 7.29 -17.96 -19.57
N SER A 271 8.43 -18.20 -18.93
CA SER A 271 8.89 -19.58 -18.68
C SER A 271 7.97 -20.34 -17.70
N MET A 272 7.12 -19.64 -16.92
CA MET A 272 6.26 -20.21 -15.88
C MET A 272 4.77 -19.94 -16.10
N ARG A 273 4.41 -18.89 -16.85
CA ARG A 273 3.03 -18.44 -17.06
C ARG A 273 2.95 -17.58 -18.32
N ASP A 274 1.88 -17.78 -19.13
CA ASP A 274 1.59 -16.90 -20.26
C ASP A 274 1.38 -15.45 -19.81
N PHE A 275 1.89 -14.51 -20.61
CA PHE A 275 1.73 -13.07 -20.41
C PHE A 275 0.99 -12.46 -21.60
N ASP A 276 0.00 -11.61 -21.31
CA ASP A 276 -0.69 -10.84 -22.32
C ASP A 276 0.13 -9.58 -22.67
N HIS A 277 0.82 -9.61 -23.79
CA HIS A 277 1.66 -8.49 -24.24
C HIS A 277 0.88 -7.18 -24.46
N ALA A 278 -0.45 -7.22 -24.62
CA ALA A 278 -1.25 -6.01 -24.69
C ALA A 278 -1.19 -5.20 -23.38
N GLU A 279 -0.92 -5.85 -22.24
CA GLU A 279 -0.75 -5.16 -20.96
C GLU A 279 0.46 -4.22 -20.91
N LEU A 280 1.48 -4.41 -21.76
CA LEU A 280 2.64 -3.49 -21.83
C LEU A 280 2.22 -2.08 -22.23
N ALA A 281 1.19 -1.95 -23.03
CA ALA A 281 0.63 -0.66 -23.39
C ALA A 281 0.01 0.10 -22.21
N LEU A 282 -0.23 -0.56 -21.06
CA LEU A 282 -0.73 0.06 -19.84
C LEU A 282 0.38 0.74 -19.01
N VAL A 283 1.67 0.43 -19.24
CA VAL A 283 2.78 0.92 -18.40
C VAL A 283 2.79 2.45 -18.27
N PRO A 284 2.67 3.26 -19.35
CA PRO A 284 2.59 4.71 -19.22
C PRO A 284 1.42 5.16 -18.34
N ALA A 285 0.25 4.54 -18.50
CA ALA A 285 -0.94 4.84 -17.70
C ALA A 285 -0.71 4.52 -16.21
N LEU A 286 -0.15 3.36 -15.89
CA LEU A 286 0.15 2.94 -14.52
C LEU A 286 1.19 3.86 -13.87
N ARG A 287 2.21 4.30 -14.64
CA ARG A 287 3.20 5.28 -14.19
C ARG A 287 2.57 6.63 -13.85
N ALA A 288 1.72 7.16 -14.73
CA ALA A 288 1.01 8.40 -14.49
C ALA A 288 0.07 8.31 -13.27
N MET A 289 -0.68 7.21 -13.15
CA MET A 289 -1.53 6.96 -11.99
C MET A 289 -0.72 6.93 -10.68
N ARG A 290 0.47 6.30 -10.69
CA ARG A 290 1.36 6.27 -9.52
C ARG A 290 1.89 7.65 -9.15
N GLN A 291 2.23 8.51 -10.13
CA GLN A 291 2.68 9.88 -9.86
C GLN A 291 1.59 10.70 -9.15
N VAL A 292 0.35 10.66 -9.65
CA VAL A 292 -0.79 11.35 -9.03
C VAL A 292 -1.08 10.78 -7.64
N HIS A 293 -1.08 9.45 -7.52
CA HIS A 293 -1.33 8.76 -6.26
C HIS A 293 -0.30 9.13 -5.19
N TYR A 294 0.99 9.20 -5.54
CA TYR A 294 2.06 9.51 -4.60
C TYR A 294 1.89 10.88 -3.95
N ALA A 295 1.58 11.92 -4.74
CA ALA A 295 1.32 13.26 -4.22
C ALA A 295 0.09 13.29 -3.30
N GLY A 296 -0.99 12.64 -3.69
CA GLY A 296 -2.21 12.53 -2.89
C GLY A 296 -2.06 11.69 -1.63
N TRP A 297 -1.20 10.67 -1.66
CA TRP A 297 -0.84 9.85 -0.51
C TRP A 297 -0.09 10.66 0.55
N ILE A 298 0.89 11.47 0.14
CA ILE A 298 1.60 12.39 1.04
C ILE A 298 0.62 13.42 1.62
N ALA A 299 -0.19 14.06 0.78
CA ALA A 299 -1.11 15.12 1.19
C ALA A 299 -2.15 14.62 2.22
N ALA A 300 -2.73 13.44 2.00
CA ALA A 300 -3.71 12.86 2.90
C ALA A 300 -3.15 12.51 4.30
N ARG A 301 -1.84 12.38 4.44
CA ARG A 301 -1.17 11.93 5.66
C ARG A 301 -0.29 13.00 6.30
N TRP A 302 -0.34 14.22 5.77
CA TRP A 302 0.53 15.30 6.22
C TRP A 302 0.40 15.66 7.70
N HIS A 303 -0.74 15.36 8.30
CA HIS A 303 -0.99 15.54 9.74
C HIS A 303 -0.24 14.52 10.62
N ASP A 304 0.22 13.40 10.08
CA ASP A 304 1.08 12.44 10.79
C ASP A 304 2.52 12.95 10.80
N PRO A 305 3.15 13.20 11.97
CA PRO A 305 4.50 13.78 12.07
C PRO A 305 5.59 13.01 11.31
N ALA A 306 5.38 11.72 11.03
CA ALA A 306 6.32 10.93 10.24
C ALA A 306 6.39 11.39 8.77
N PHE A 307 5.29 11.97 8.23
CA PHE A 307 5.26 12.41 6.84
C PHE A 307 6.06 13.69 6.59
N PRO A 308 5.86 14.79 7.33
CA PRO A 308 6.73 15.95 7.20
C PRO A 308 8.21 15.63 7.46
N ALA A 309 8.51 14.73 8.38
CA ALA A 309 9.88 14.32 8.67
C ALA A 309 10.52 13.53 7.52
N ALA A 310 9.76 12.66 6.85
CA ALA A 310 10.24 11.82 5.76
C ALA A 310 10.21 12.53 4.38
N PHE A 311 9.24 13.40 4.17
CA PHE A 311 8.96 14.07 2.90
C PHE A 311 9.00 15.61 3.02
N PRO A 312 10.04 16.22 3.63
CA PRO A 312 10.08 17.67 3.89
C PRO A 312 9.97 18.50 2.61
N PHE A 313 10.38 17.95 1.46
CA PHE A 313 10.26 18.58 0.16
C PHE A 313 8.81 18.89 -0.26
N ALA A 314 7.83 18.12 0.24
CA ALA A 314 6.41 18.35 -0.09
C ALA A 314 5.84 19.65 0.53
N ALA A 315 6.52 20.25 1.52
CA ALA A 315 6.19 21.57 2.02
C ALA A 315 6.69 22.72 1.10
N GLU A 316 7.55 22.40 0.14
CA GLU A 316 8.19 23.41 -0.71
C GLU A 316 7.32 23.71 -1.94
N PRO A 317 6.91 24.96 -2.20
CA PRO A 317 6.13 25.33 -3.40
C PRO A 317 6.80 24.89 -4.71
N ARG A 318 8.14 24.92 -4.77
CA ARG A 318 8.92 24.52 -5.94
C ARG A 318 8.72 23.06 -6.29
N TRP A 319 8.56 22.18 -5.31
CA TRP A 319 8.29 20.77 -5.56
C TRP A 319 6.95 20.56 -6.28
N TRP A 320 5.92 21.32 -5.88
CA TRP A 320 4.61 21.25 -6.54
C TRP A 320 4.64 21.78 -7.96
N GLU A 321 5.41 22.83 -8.23
CA GLU A 321 5.58 23.34 -9.59
C GLU A 321 6.28 22.31 -10.48
N GLN A 322 7.33 21.65 -9.97
CA GLN A 322 7.99 20.58 -10.69
C GLN A 322 7.06 19.40 -10.89
N HIS A 323 6.32 18.98 -9.87
CA HIS A 323 5.36 17.88 -9.97
C HIS A 323 4.28 18.15 -11.05
N ILE A 324 3.77 19.38 -11.16
CA ILE A 324 2.84 19.74 -12.23
C ILE A 324 3.52 19.63 -13.60
N THR A 325 4.78 20.04 -13.71
CA THR A 325 5.57 19.90 -14.95
C THR A 325 5.75 18.42 -15.31
N ASP A 326 6.16 17.60 -14.36
CA ASP A 326 6.36 16.16 -14.54
C ASP A 326 5.05 15.46 -14.99
N LEU A 327 3.89 15.90 -14.47
CA LEU A 327 2.59 15.39 -14.92
C LEU A 327 2.29 15.77 -16.38
N HIS A 328 2.67 16.96 -16.83
CA HIS A 328 2.52 17.35 -18.23
C HIS A 328 3.46 16.55 -19.14
N GLU A 329 4.74 16.40 -18.76
CA GLU A 329 5.72 15.59 -19.47
C GLU A 329 5.25 14.13 -19.57
N GLN A 330 4.76 13.55 -18.46
CA GLN A 330 4.20 12.21 -18.48
C GLN A 330 2.97 12.12 -19.40
N ALA A 331 2.14 13.16 -19.46
CA ALA A 331 0.99 13.19 -20.37
C ALA A 331 1.42 13.22 -21.83
N ASP A 332 2.51 13.92 -22.16
CA ASP A 332 3.06 14.00 -23.51
C ASP A 332 3.59 12.63 -24.00
N GLU A 333 4.06 11.75 -23.10
CA GLU A 333 4.46 10.38 -23.43
C GLU A 333 3.28 9.48 -23.88
N PHE A 334 2.02 9.88 -23.63
CA PHE A 334 0.83 9.13 -24.07
C PHE A 334 0.42 9.47 -25.51
N GLU A 335 0.75 10.67 -25.99
CA GLU A 335 0.38 11.20 -27.30
C GLU A 335 1.33 10.73 -28.39
#